data_36c8fb55ceb60f2b2080586653badfa2
#
_entry.id   36c8fb55ceb60f2b2080586653badfa2
#
_cell.length_a   1.000
_cell.length_b   1.000
_cell.length_c   1.000
_cell.angle_alpha   90.00
_cell.angle_beta   90.00
_cell.angle_gamma   90.00
#
_symmetry.space_group_name_H-M   'P 1'
#
loop_
_entity.id
_entity.type
_entity.pdbx_description
1 polymer ?
#
loop_
_entity_poly.entity_id
_entity_poly.type
_entity_poly.pdbx_seq_one_letter_code
_entity_poly.pdbx_strand_id
1 'polypeptide(L)'
;MIQPQNVKQVLSRHLLTEGFDIILDLDRSQGSWFVDERTGERYLDFFSMYASMAVGYNHPRLLQVRDRLGQLAVNKPSNSDVYTTAMAEFVDTFERIAMPPEMPHVFFIEGGALAVENALKTAFDWKVRKNLAAQPGNDSGSQVIHFRQAFHGRSGYTLSLTNTFDPRKTRFFPKFDWPRIINPKLTFPLDTDNLVQVRILENEALGSINQVLEERGEDIAALIIEPIQGEGGDNHFRAEFLQALRQLCDRHDILLIFDEVQTGVGLTGKFWAFEHFDVQPDLLAFGKKTQVCGMMASRRIDEICCHVFQERSRINSTFGGNLIDMVRCTHILRIIEEEQLVENARVQGALLLAELQKLAAEFPHLVTNPRGRGLMCAFDAPDSHTRDQLVKAFFQQKLLLVGCGSRSIRFRPHLIVTAGEIEQAMDIICDVMHKGDYVHLEITKDPCLGIGT
;
A
#
# COMPACT_ATOMS: atom_id res chain seq x y z
N MET A 1 -31.70 -17.27 -0.59
CA MET A 1 -30.62 -16.26 -0.57
C MET A 1 -30.89 -15.25 0.54
N ILE A 2 -29.86 -14.67 1.15
CA ILE A 2 -30.01 -13.62 2.17
C ILE A 2 -30.41 -12.33 1.47
N GLN A 3 -31.42 -11.64 1.99
CA GLN A 3 -31.81 -10.34 1.46
C GLN A 3 -30.81 -9.25 1.83
N PRO A 4 -30.53 -8.28 0.96
CA PRO A 4 -29.54 -7.22 1.21
C PRO A 4 -29.72 -6.48 2.54
N GLN A 5 -30.97 -6.24 2.95
CA GLN A 5 -31.33 -5.59 4.21
C GLN A 5 -30.88 -6.38 5.45
N ASN A 6 -30.73 -7.69 5.33
CA ASN A 6 -30.39 -8.59 6.44
C ASN A 6 -28.88 -8.90 6.51
N VAL A 7 -28.06 -8.45 5.55
CA VAL A 7 -26.63 -8.81 5.46
C VAL A 7 -25.89 -8.40 6.73
N LYS A 8 -25.99 -7.15 7.16
CA LYS A 8 -25.32 -6.69 8.39
C LYS A 8 -25.79 -7.45 9.63
N GLN A 9 -27.09 -7.71 9.76
CA GLN A 9 -27.65 -8.50 10.87
C GLN A 9 -27.06 -9.92 10.89
N VAL A 10 -26.89 -10.56 9.74
CA VAL A 10 -26.30 -11.91 9.67
C VAL A 10 -24.83 -11.88 10.03
N LEU A 11 -24.07 -10.95 9.45
CA LEU A 11 -22.63 -10.83 9.68
C LEU A 11 -22.31 -10.47 11.14
N SER A 12 -23.05 -9.53 11.75
CA SER A 12 -22.81 -9.07 13.11
C SER A 12 -23.06 -10.13 14.20
N ARG A 13 -23.64 -11.28 13.87
CA ARG A 13 -23.75 -12.40 14.81
C ARG A 13 -22.39 -12.98 15.19
N HIS A 14 -21.37 -12.86 14.30
CA HIS A 14 -20.08 -13.50 14.45
C HIS A 14 -18.91 -12.60 14.06
N LEU A 15 -19.16 -11.50 13.38
CA LEU A 15 -18.14 -10.60 12.88
C LEU A 15 -18.34 -9.19 13.43
N LEU A 16 -17.24 -8.47 13.68
CA LEU A 16 -17.29 -7.03 13.91
C LEU A 16 -17.49 -6.32 12.56
N THR A 17 -18.64 -5.68 12.38
CA THR A 17 -19.01 -5.01 11.12
C THR A 17 -18.64 -3.53 11.15
N GLU A 18 -17.38 -3.21 10.92
CA GLU A 18 -16.79 -1.84 10.98
C GLU A 18 -16.84 -1.08 9.64
N GLY A 19 -17.29 -1.70 8.56
CA GLY A 19 -17.25 -1.12 7.22
C GLY A 19 -18.27 0.00 6.99
N PHE A 20 -18.24 0.58 5.80
CA PHE A 20 -19.25 1.53 5.34
C PHE A 20 -20.65 0.96 5.46
N ASP A 21 -21.64 1.84 5.67
CA ASP A 21 -23.05 1.41 5.64
C ASP A 21 -23.57 1.26 4.21
N ILE A 22 -22.94 0.36 3.47
CA ILE A 22 -23.29 -0.03 2.11
C ILE A 22 -23.27 -1.55 2.01
N ILE A 23 -24.16 -2.13 1.22
CA ILE A 23 -24.09 -3.51 0.77
C ILE A 23 -23.73 -3.48 -0.72
N LEU A 24 -22.52 -3.95 -1.06
CA LEU A 24 -22.01 -3.89 -2.42
C LEU A 24 -22.85 -4.78 -3.36
N ASP A 25 -23.44 -4.18 -4.37
CA ASP A 25 -24.00 -4.87 -5.51
C ASP A 25 -22.86 -5.22 -6.50
N LEU A 26 -22.48 -6.48 -6.52
CA LEU A 26 -21.41 -6.96 -7.38
C LEU A 26 -21.77 -6.95 -8.87
N ASP A 27 -23.07 -7.04 -9.20
CA ASP A 27 -23.52 -7.12 -10.59
C ASP A 27 -23.73 -5.72 -11.21
N ARG A 28 -24.23 -4.76 -10.42
CA ARG A 28 -24.58 -3.41 -10.92
C ARG A 28 -23.46 -2.38 -10.72
N SER A 29 -22.48 -2.63 -9.87
CA SER A 29 -21.31 -1.74 -9.74
C SER A 29 -20.49 -1.79 -11.02
N GLN A 30 -20.03 -0.62 -11.53
CA GLN A 30 -19.30 -0.55 -12.81
C GLN A 30 -18.31 0.61 -12.84
N GLY A 31 -17.12 0.36 -13.35
CA GLY A 31 -16.07 1.38 -13.47
C GLY A 31 -15.71 1.94 -12.11
N SER A 32 -15.76 3.25 -11.94
CA SER A 32 -15.52 3.95 -10.67
C SER A 32 -16.77 4.05 -9.78
N TRP A 33 -17.85 3.34 -10.10
CA TRP A 33 -19.12 3.48 -9.43
C TRP A 33 -19.52 2.24 -8.64
N PHE A 34 -19.70 2.45 -7.36
CA PHE A 34 -20.17 1.48 -6.38
C PHE A 34 -21.70 1.59 -6.24
N VAL A 35 -22.42 0.50 -6.23
CA VAL A 35 -23.89 0.46 -6.07
C VAL A 35 -24.26 -0.18 -4.74
N ASP A 36 -25.11 0.46 -3.94
CA ASP A 36 -25.72 -0.16 -2.76
C ASP A 36 -26.88 -1.08 -3.19
N GLU A 37 -26.77 -2.37 -2.94
CA GLU A 37 -27.77 -3.37 -3.29
C GLU A 37 -29.11 -3.15 -2.62
N ARG A 38 -29.16 -2.47 -1.44
CA ARG A 38 -30.38 -2.19 -0.70
C ARG A 38 -31.23 -1.10 -1.33
N THR A 39 -30.57 -0.06 -1.85
CA THR A 39 -31.22 1.18 -2.29
C THR A 39 -31.10 1.43 -3.79
N GLY A 40 -30.11 0.82 -4.46
CA GLY A 40 -29.74 1.13 -5.83
C GLY A 40 -28.98 2.44 -5.98
N GLU A 41 -28.64 3.13 -4.90
CA GLU A 41 -27.88 4.36 -4.93
C GLU A 41 -26.44 4.10 -5.40
N ARG A 42 -25.90 5.05 -6.17
CA ARG A 42 -24.53 4.98 -6.71
C ARG A 42 -23.61 5.87 -5.90
N TYR A 43 -22.42 5.37 -5.62
CA TYR A 43 -21.35 6.09 -4.95
C TYR A 43 -20.14 6.19 -5.87
N LEU A 44 -19.58 7.38 -6.02
CA LEU A 44 -18.32 7.57 -6.72
C LEU A 44 -17.17 7.10 -5.82
N ASP A 45 -16.40 6.12 -6.30
CA ASP A 45 -15.42 5.41 -5.49
C ASP A 45 -14.00 5.97 -5.67
N PHE A 46 -13.56 6.78 -4.72
CA PHE A 46 -12.17 7.23 -4.59
C PHE A 46 -11.43 6.53 -3.45
N PHE A 47 -11.94 5.39 -3.01
CA PHE A 47 -11.35 4.49 -2.03
C PHE A 47 -10.76 3.23 -2.69
N SER A 48 -11.42 2.69 -3.71
CA SER A 48 -11.06 1.52 -4.53
C SER A 48 -10.51 0.34 -3.70
N MET A 49 -11.17 0.03 -2.58
CA MET A 49 -10.76 -1.02 -1.63
C MET A 49 -9.30 -0.86 -1.19
N TYR A 50 -8.91 0.34 -0.73
CA TYR A 50 -7.53 0.73 -0.39
C TYR A 50 -6.54 0.61 -1.57
N ALA A 51 -6.98 0.99 -2.77
CA ALA A 51 -6.23 0.87 -4.02
C ALA A 51 -5.97 -0.59 -4.46
N SER A 52 -6.86 -1.53 -4.15
CA SER A 52 -6.74 -2.90 -4.65
C SER A 52 -7.55 -3.17 -5.92
N MET A 53 -8.56 -2.36 -6.21
CA MET A 53 -9.38 -2.45 -7.43
C MET A 53 -8.74 -1.61 -8.55
N ALA A 54 -7.76 -2.17 -9.25
CA ALA A 54 -6.97 -1.43 -10.23
C ALA A 54 -7.81 -0.88 -11.39
N VAL A 55 -8.65 -1.73 -12.00
CA VAL A 55 -9.38 -1.44 -13.25
C VAL A 55 -10.88 -1.22 -13.02
N GLY A 56 -11.28 -0.88 -11.79
CA GLY A 56 -12.67 -0.63 -11.42
C GLY A 56 -13.53 -1.87 -11.36
N TYR A 57 -14.84 -1.64 -11.14
CA TYR A 57 -15.83 -2.72 -11.05
C TYR A 57 -16.26 -3.19 -12.44
N ASN A 58 -16.43 -4.50 -12.59
CA ASN A 58 -16.99 -5.14 -13.78
C ASN A 58 -16.40 -4.63 -15.11
N HIS A 59 -15.05 -4.51 -15.15
CA HIS A 59 -14.37 -4.10 -16.37
C HIS A 59 -14.76 -5.03 -17.53
N PRO A 60 -15.14 -4.50 -18.72
CA PRO A 60 -15.69 -5.30 -19.83
C PRO A 60 -14.79 -6.48 -20.23
N ARG A 61 -13.47 -6.30 -20.21
CA ARG A 61 -12.50 -7.35 -20.56
C ARG A 61 -12.40 -8.44 -19.47
N LEU A 62 -12.62 -8.11 -18.19
CA LEU A 62 -12.71 -9.11 -17.13
C LEU A 62 -14.02 -9.91 -17.23
N LEU A 63 -15.12 -9.26 -17.63
CA LEU A 63 -16.39 -9.95 -17.86
C LEU A 63 -16.32 -10.95 -19.03
N GLN A 64 -15.52 -10.68 -20.06
CA GLN A 64 -15.30 -11.60 -21.18
C GLN A 64 -14.66 -12.93 -20.73
N VAL A 65 -13.91 -12.93 -19.64
CA VAL A 65 -13.20 -14.13 -19.13
C VAL A 65 -13.87 -14.73 -17.89
N ARG A 66 -15.06 -14.25 -17.51
CA ARG A 66 -15.75 -14.68 -16.27
C ARG A 66 -15.99 -16.20 -16.19
N ASP A 67 -16.33 -16.83 -17.32
CA ASP A 67 -16.59 -18.27 -17.35
C ASP A 67 -15.30 -19.06 -17.10
N ARG A 68 -14.17 -18.61 -17.65
CA ARG A 68 -12.85 -19.17 -17.37
C ARG A 68 -12.47 -19.00 -15.90
N LEU A 69 -12.68 -17.82 -15.34
CA LEU A 69 -12.47 -17.55 -13.90
C LEU A 69 -13.37 -18.45 -13.05
N GLY A 70 -14.63 -18.61 -13.43
CA GLY A 70 -15.57 -19.53 -12.77
C GLY A 70 -15.09 -20.98 -12.76
N GLN A 71 -14.61 -21.49 -13.90
CA GLN A 71 -14.03 -22.85 -14.00
C GLN A 71 -12.82 -23.04 -13.07
N LEU A 72 -11.92 -22.06 -13.02
CA LEU A 72 -10.73 -22.11 -12.16
C LEU A 72 -11.06 -22.00 -10.68
N ALA A 73 -12.12 -21.28 -10.34
CA ALA A 73 -12.55 -21.09 -8.94
C ALA A 73 -13.12 -22.38 -8.30
N VAL A 74 -13.52 -23.37 -9.09
CA VAL A 74 -14.05 -24.65 -8.58
C VAL A 74 -13.02 -25.42 -7.76
N ASN A 75 -11.73 -25.33 -8.13
CA ASN A 75 -10.65 -26.02 -7.44
C ASN A 75 -9.57 -25.06 -6.97
N LYS A 76 -9.06 -25.26 -5.77
CA LYS A 76 -7.92 -24.51 -5.23
C LYS A 76 -6.70 -25.42 -5.13
N PRO A 77 -5.83 -25.49 -6.16
CA PRO A 77 -4.63 -26.32 -6.13
C PRO A 77 -3.56 -25.72 -5.19
N SER A 78 -2.67 -26.60 -4.71
CA SER A 78 -1.41 -26.22 -4.08
C SER A 78 -0.41 -25.84 -5.19
N ASN A 79 -0.31 -24.54 -5.51
CA ASN A 79 0.57 -24.08 -6.59
C ASN A 79 2.07 -24.27 -6.28
N SER A 80 2.43 -24.48 -5.01
CA SER A 80 3.79 -24.78 -4.61
C SER A 80 4.23 -26.22 -4.92
N ASP A 81 3.26 -27.14 -5.09
CA ASP A 81 3.52 -28.56 -5.26
C ASP A 81 3.04 -29.11 -6.62
N VAL A 82 1.98 -28.51 -7.17
CA VAL A 82 1.37 -28.94 -8.45
C VAL A 82 1.19 -27.74 -9.36
N TYR A 83 1.86 -27.77 -10.49
CA TYR A 83 1.87 -26.66 -11.44
C TYR A 83 0.75 -26.76 -12.47
N THR A 84 0.28 -25.60 -12.95
CA THR A 84 -0.74 -25.49 -13.98
C THR A 84 -0.28 -24.59 -15.13
N THR A 85 -0.83 -24.81 -16.32
CA THR A 85 -0.60 -23.91 -17.46
C THR A 85 -1.08 -22.50 -17.19
N ALA A 86 -2.15 -22.34 -16.40
CA ALA A 86 -2.68 -21.04 -16.02
C ALA A 86 -1.71 -20.27 -15.10
N MET A 87 -1.02 -20.96 -14.17
CA MET A 87 0.04 -20.34 -13.37
C MET A 87 1.23 -19.94 -14.24
N ALA A 88 1.63 -20.79 -15.18
CA ALA A 88 2.75 -20.48 -16.08
C ALA A 88 2.44 -19.25 -16.95
N GLU A 89 1.22 -19.15 -17.50
CA GLU A 89 0.76 -17.97 -18.25
C GLU A 89 0.78 -16.70 -17.38
N PHE A 90 0.39 -16.81 -16.12
CA PHE A 90 0.48 -15.70 -15.18
C PHE A 90 1.93 -15.25 -14.95
N VAL A 91 2.83 -16.20 -14.67
CA VAL A 91 4.26 -15.88 -14.40
C VAL A 91 4.91 -15.23 -15.61
N ASP A 92 4.68 -15.75 -16.81
CA ASP A 92 5.17 -15.20 -18.08
C ASP A 92 4.65 -13.76 -18.31
N THR A 93 3.37 -13.53 -18.06
CA THR A 93 2.77 -12.18 -18.17
C THR A 93 3.32 -11.23 -17.09
N PHE A 94 3.49 -11.73 -15.87
CA PHE A 94 4.01 -10.94 -14.74
C PHE A 94 5.48 -10.56 -14.98
N GLU A 95 6.30 -11.50 -15.46
CA GLU A 95 7.70 -11.24 -15.84
C GLU A 95 7.78 -10.12 -16.89
N ARG A 96 7.02 -10.24 -17.96
CA ARG A 96 7.06 -9.27 -19.07
C ARG A 96 6.60 -7.86 -18.69
N ILE A 97 5.54 -7.75 -17.86
CA ILE A 97 4.91 -6.44 -17.58
C ILE A 97 5.39 -5.85 -16.26
N ALA A 98 5.61 -6.67 -15.25
CA ALA A 98 5.75 -6.22 -13.87
C ALA A 98 7.14 -6.40 -13.26
N MET A 99 7.95 -7.37 -13.73
CA MET A 99 9.25 -7.61 -13.12
C MET A 99 10.32 -6.67 -13.70
N PRO A 100 10.99 -5.87 -12.84
CA PRO A 100 12.19 -5.16 -13.26
C PRO A 100 13.29 -6.17 -13.68
N PRO A 101 14.06 -5.90 -14.75
CA PRO A 101 15.12 -6.83 -15.22
C PRO A 101 16.17 -7.16 -14.15
N GLU A 102 16.36 -6.28 -13.18
CA GLU A 102 17.31 -6.42 -12.07
C GLU A 102 16.78 -7.33 -10.95
N MET A 103 15.47 -7.71 -10.99
CA MET A 103 14.80 -8.54 -9.98
C MET A 103 14.35 -9.87 -10.55
N PRO A 104 15.26 -10.84 -10.81
CA PRO A 104 14.93 -12.10 -11.47
C PRO A 104 14.18 -13.10 -10.59
N HIS A 105 14.14 -12.89 -9.28
CA HIS A 105 13.50 -13.79 -8.34
C HIS A 105 12.14 -13.27 -7.91
N VAL A 106 11.12 -14.15 -7.86
CA VAL A 106 9.78 -13.81 -7.38
C VAL A 106 9.20 -14.93 -6.51
N PHE A 107 8.47 -14.56 -5.49
CA PHE A 107 7.72 -15.47 -4.63
C PHE A 107 6.29 -14.94 -4.44
N PHE A 108 5.29 -15.79 -4.68
CA PHE A 108 3.87 -15.43 -4.56
C PHE A 108 3.26 -16.01 -3.29
N ILE A 109 2.38 -15.24 -2.64
CA ILE A 109 1.68 -15.61 -1.42
C ILE A 109 0.35 -14.85 -1.29
N GLU A 110 -0.55 -15.31 -0.44
CA GLU A 110 -1.80 -14.60 -0.14
C GLU A 110 -1.58 -13.58 0.99
N GLY A 111 -1.84 -12.30 0.71
CA GLY A 111 -1.80 -11.20 1.68
C GLY A 111 -0.51 -10.38 1.70
N GLY A 112 -0.66 -9.04 1.68
CA GLY A 112 0.46 -8.09 1.66
C GLY A 112 1.38 -8.20 2.88
N ALA A 113 0.83 -8.45 4.07
CA ALA A 113 1.64 -8.69 5.27
C ALA A 113 2.56 -9.90 5.10
N LEU A 114 2.06 -10.99 4.50
CA LEU A 114 2.88 -12.19 4.24
C LEU A 114 3.89 -11.96 3.11
N ALA A 115 3.61 -11.09 2.16
CA ALA A 115 4.59 -10.66 1.17
C ALA A 115 5.80 -9.99 1.84
N VAL A 116 5.54 -9.01 2.73
CA VAL A 116 6.59 -8.36 3.53
C VAL A 116 7.30 -9.35 4.45
N GLU A 117 6.57 -10.26 5.14
CA GLU A 117 7.18 -11.31 5.97
C GLU A 117 8.19 -12.17 5.20
N ASN A 118 7.89 -12.52 3.94
CA ASN A 118 8.80 -13.31 3.14
C ASN A 118 9.98 -12.48 2.59
N ALA A 119 9.80 -11.18 2.34
CA ALA A 119 10.91 -10.28 2.06
C ALA A 119 11.86 -10.18 3.27
N LEU A 120 11.32 -10.06 4.48
CA LEU A 120 12.12 -10.06 5.72
C LEU A 120 12.84 -11.40 5.94
N LYS A 121 12.16 -12.53 5.75
CA LYS A 121 12.77 -13.86 5.85
C LYS A 121 13.91 -14.03 4.85
N THR A 122 13.76 -13.51 3.65
CA THR A 122 14.81 -13.49 2.63
C THR A 122 16.02 -12.67 3.10
N ALA A 123 15.77 -11.50 3.69
CA ALA A 123 16.83 -10.65 4.20
C ALA A 123 17.57 -11.30 5.40
N PHE A 124 16.83 -11.90 6.33
CA PHE A 124 17.44 -12.63 7.47
C PHE A 124 18.30 -13.80 6.99
N ASP A 125 17.77 -14.64 6.10
CA ASP A 125 18.50 -15.78 5.56
C ASP A 125 19.79 -15.34 4.86
N TRP A 126 19.72 -14.27 4.05
CA TRP A 126 20.86 -13.71 3.33
C TRP A 126 21.92 -13.16 4.31
N LYS A 127 21.52 -12.36 5.31
CA LYS A 127 22.47 -11.74 6.24
C LYS A 127 23.16 -12.77 7.13
N VAL A 128 22.38 -13.67 7.72
CA VAL A 128 22.92 -14.75 8.58
C VAL A 128 23.91 -15.64 7.82
N ARG A 129 23.58 -16.01 6.58
CA ARG A 129 24.52 -16.83 5.76
C ARG A 129 25.81 -16.08 5.42
N LYS A 130 25.74 -14.78 5.13
CA LYS A 130 26.94 -13.96 4.94
C LYS A 130 27.81 -13.90 6.21
N ASN A 131 27.19 -13.66 7.37
CA ASN A 131 27.88 -13.61 8.65
C ASN A 131 28.54 -14.95 8.99
N LEU A 132 27.82 -16.06 8.82
CA LEU A 132 28.35 -17.42 9.03
C LEU A 132 29.51 -17.74 8.08
N ALA A 133 29.46 -17.27 6.84
CA ALA A 133 30.53 -17.47 5.87
C ALA A 133 31.78 -16.63 6.22
N ALA A 134 31.59 -15.42 6.75
CA ALA A 134 32.69 -14.56 7.19
C ALA A 134 33.29 -15.03 8.52
N GLN A 135 32.46 -15.47 9.45
CA GLN A 135 32.90 -15.95 10.79
C GLN A 135 32.03 -17.15 11.23
N PRO A 136 32.59 -18.37 11.28
CA PRO A 136 31.86 -19.54 11.76
C PRO A 136 31.30 -19.34 13.18
N GLY A 137 29.99 -19.59 13.34
CA GLY A 137 29.27 -19.42 14.60
C GLY A 137 28.64 -18.04 14.81
N ASN A 138 28.85 -17.09 13.89
CA ASN A 138 28.16 -15.79 13.91
C ASN A 138 26.83 -15.90 13.17
N ASP A 139 25.73 -16.15 13.89
CA ASP A 139 24.36 -16.24 13.39
C ASP A 139 23.54 -14.94 13.57
N SER A 140 24.21 -13.80 13.75
CA SER A 140 23.60 -12.47 13.77
C SER A 140 22.96 -12.13 12.42
N GLY A 141 21.99 -11.24 12.40
CA GLY A 141 21.28 -10.82 11.19
C GLY A 141 19.76 -10.91 11.35
N SER A 142 19.25 -10.59 12.56
CA SER A 142 17.84 -10.77 12.93
C SER A 142 17.04 -9.46 13.06
N GLN A 143 17.67 -8.30 12.90
CA GLN A 143 17.03 -7.01 13.11
C GLN A 143 16.79 -6.24 11.78
N VAL A 144 15.80 -5.36 11.83
CA VAL A 144 15.38 -4.54 10.67
C VAL A 144 15.21 -3.08 11.09
N ILE A 145 15.90 -2.19 10.38
CA ILE A 145 15.68 -0.74 10.52
C ILE A 145 14.38 -0.35 9.81
N HIS A 146 13.52 0.39 10.48
CA HIS A 146 12.25 0.84 9.93
C HIS A 146 11.87 2.24 10.43
N PHE A 147 10.82 2.86 9.84
CA PHE A 147 10.49 4.26 10.11
C PHE A 147 9.20 4.40 10.92
N ARG A 148 9.08 5.52 11.65
CA ARG A 148 7.82 5.92 12.28
C ARG A 148 6.73 6.13 11.23
N GLN A 149 5.47 5.97 11.64
CA GLN A 149 4.27 6.09 10.82
C GLN A 149 4.17 5.05 9.68
N ALA A 150 5.01 4.02 9.67
CA ALA A 150 4.96 2.95 8.68
C ALA A 150 3.78 1.99 8.92
N PHE A 151 3.31 1.38 7.82
CA PHE A 151 2.35 0.28 7.85
C PHE A 151 2.80 -0.83 6.91
N HIS A 152 3.34 -1.90 7.49
CA HIS A 152 3.82 -3.07 6.73
C HIS A 152 2.97 -4.34 6.93
N GLY A 153 1.90 -4.24 7.70
CA GLY A 153 1.00 -5.35 8.00
C GLY A 153 0.77 -5.54 9.50
N ARG A 154 0.02 -6.59 9.85
CA ARG A 154 -0.38 -6.91 11.23
C ARG A 154 -0.10 -8.36 11.63
N SER A 155 0.76 -9.07 10.90
CA SER A 155 1.24 -10.41 11.22
C SER A 155 2.55 -10.35 12.04
N GLY A 156 3.15 -11.46 12.39
CA GLY A 156 4.28 -11.57 13.31
C GLY A 156 5.36 -10.49 13.19
N TYR A 157 6.22 -10.58 12.17
CA TYR A 157 7.29 -9.59 11.97
C TYR A 157 6.75 -8.21 11.60
N THR A 158 5.76 -8.16 10.71
CA THR A 158 5.24 -6.89 10.18
C THR A 158 4.54 -6.05 11.25
N LEU A 159 3.95 -6.68 12.28
CA LEU A 159 3.35 -5.97 13.41
C LEU A 159 4.38 -5.14 14.17
N SER A 160 5.63 -5.62 14.27
CA SER A 160 6.73 -4.88 14.90
C SER A 160 7.12 -3.62 14.14
N LEU A 161 6.97 -3.65 12.81
CA LEU A 161 7.30 -2.54 11.92
C LEU A 161 6.17 -1.51 11.83
N THR A 162 4.90 -1.95 11.97
CA THR A 162 3.73 -1.08 11.88
C THR A 162 3.59 -0.20 13.13
N ASN A 163 3.51 1.12 12.91
CA ASN A 163 3.35 2.08 14.00
C ASN A 163 2.61 3.35 13.54
N THR A 164 1.49 3.18 12.87
CA THR A 164 0.59 4.27 12.47
C THR A 164 -0.07 4.93 13.68
N PHE A 165 -0.75 6.06 13.45
CA PHE A 165 -1.33 6.88 14.50
C PHE A 165 -2.33 6.14 15.41
N ASP A 166 -3.07 5.15 14.90
CA ASP A 166 -4.04 4.38 15.68
C ASP A 166 -3.37 3.26 16.49
N PRO A 167 -3.20 3.40 17.82
CA PRO A 167 -2.52 2.43 18.66
C PRO A 167 -3.28 1.11 18.81
N ARG A 168 -4.59 1.08 18.54
CA ARG A 168 -5.43 -0.14 18.62
C ARG A 168 -4.93 -1.24 17.70
N LYS A 169 -4.26 -0.87 16.61
CA LYS A 169 -3.71 -1.82 15.63
C LYS A 169 -2.58 -2.68 16.19
N THR A 170 -1.86 -2.20 17.20
CA THR A 170 -0.61 -2.84 17.66
C THR A 170 -0.46 -2.99 19.16
N ARG A 171 -1.29 -2.31 19.98
CA ARG A 171 -1.18 -2.39 21.44
C ARG A 171 -1.50 -3.79 21.95
N PHE A 172 -0.85 -4.16 23.05
CA PHE A 172 -0.99 -5.45 23.75
C PHE A 172 -0.52 -6.69 22.97
N PHE A 173 -0.03 -6.55 21.77
CA PHE A 173 0.55 -7.65 21.00
C PHE A 173 2.08 -7.67 21.18
N PRO A 174 2.72 -8.85 21.33
CA PRO A 174 4.16 -8.98 21.36
C PRO A 174 4.80 -8.44 20.07
N LYS A 175 5.92 -7.77 20.20
CA LYS A 175 6.67 -7.16 19.08
C LYS A 175 8.16 -7.31 19.31
N PHE A 176 8.93 -7.34 18.24
CA PHE A 176 10.38 -7.23 18.27
C PHE A 176 10.78 -5.78 18.50
N ASP A 177 11.80 -5.55 19.32
CA ASP A 177 12.36 -4.22 19.58
C ASP A 177 13.44 -3.90 18.55
N TRP A 178 13.03 -3.74 17.30
CA TRP A 178 13.88 -3.37 16.19
C TRP A 178 14.05 -1.85 16.07
N PRO A 179 15.19 -1.36 15.50
CA PRO A 179 15.48 0.07 15.40
C PRO A 179 14.43 0.84 14.59
N ARG A 180 13.77 1.81 15.23
CA ARG A 180 12.74 2.64 14.62
C ARG A 180 13.21 4.08 14.50
N ILE A 181 13.34 4.54 13.27
CA ILE A 181 13.88 5.85 12.90
C ILE A 181 12.75 6.88 12.75
N ILE A 182 13.05 8.15 13.00
CA ILE A 182 12.12 9.26 12.73
C ILE A 182 11.75 9.28 11.24
N ASN A 183 10.60 9.86 10.94
CA ASN A 183 10.06 9.93 9.59
C ASN A 183 10.29 11.33 8.98
N PRO A 184 11.31 11.54 8.10
CA PRO A 184 11.61 12.84 7.51
C PRO A 184 10.69 13.14 6.31
N LYS A 185 9.38 13.17 6.57
CA LYS A 185 8.37 13.41 5.55
C LYS A 185 8.35 14.86 5.06
N LEU A 186 7.99 15.03 3.80
CA LEU A 186 7.76 16.34 3.18
C LEU A 186 6.51 17.01 3.74
N THR A 187 6.57 18.33 3.81
CA THR A 187 5.42 19.23 3.99
C THR A 187 5.31 20.12 2.77
N PHE A 188 4.11 20.28 2.23
CA PHE A 188 3.85 21.07 1.04
C PHE A 188 3.11 22.38 1.39
N PRO A 189 3.37 23.49 0.63
CA PRO A 189 4.26 23.54 -0.54
C PRO A 189 5.74 23.35 -0.17
N LEU A 190 6.55 22.89 -1.14
CA LEU A 190 8.00 22.76 -0.97
C LEU A 190 8.69 24.14 -1.13
N ASP A 191 8.38 25.06 -0.23
CA ASP A 191 9.08 26.33 -0.12
C ASP A 191 10.45 26.20 0.58
N THR A 192 11.16 27.31 0.70
CA THR A 192 12.49 27.32 1.30
C THR A 192 12.47 26.83 2.75
N ASP A 193 11.49 27.23 3.55
CA ASP A 193 11.42 26.90 4.97
C ASP A 193 11.10 25.43 5.18
N ASN A 194 10.10 24.87 4.47
CA ASN A 194 9.77 23.45 4.52
C ASN A 194 10.93 22.59 4.00
N LEU A 195 11.66 23.07 2.99
CA LEU A 195 12.83 22.36 2.47
C LEU A 195 14.00 22.35 3.48
N VAL A 196 14.21 23.43 4.21
CA VAL A 196 15.20 23.46 5.30
C VAL A 196 14.82 22.51 6.42
N GLN A 197 13.56 22.52 6.85
CA GLN A 197 13.07 21.64 7.92
C GLN A 197 13.19 20.14 7.55
N VAL A 198 12.81 19.77 6.35
CA VAL A 198 12.94 18.35 5.95
C VAL A 198 14.41 17.90 5.89
N ARG A 199 15.34 18.76 5.45
CA ARG A 199 16.77 18.43 5.44
C ARG A 199 17.34 18.21 6.85
N ILE A 200 16.86 18.99 7.84
CA ILE A 200 17.22 18.78 9.24
C ILE A 200 16.75 17.39 9.71
N LEU A 201 15.50 17.04 9.44
CA LEU A 201 14.94 15.72 9.79
C LEU A 201 15.63 14.57 9.05
N GLU A 202 15.98 14.75 7.78
CA GLU A 202 16.76 13.77 7.03
C GLU A 202 18.13 13.52 7.64
N ASN A 203 18.84 14.58 8.02
CA ASN A 203 20.16 14.47 8.68
C ASN A 203 20.04 13.76 10.03
N GLU A 204 19.00 14.05 10.82
CA GLU A 204 18.72 13.35 12.08
C GLU A 204 18.42 11.88 11.85
N ALA A 205 17.58 11.55 10.84
CA ALA A 205 17.28 10.17 10.48
C ALA A 205 18.51 9.40 10.04
N LEU A 206 19.32 9.97 9.13
CA LEU A 206 20.56 9.36 8.64
C LEU A 206 21.59 9.20 9.76
N GLY A 207 21.72 10.20 10.66
CA GLY A 207 22.57 10.10 11.86
C GLY A 207 22.17 8.97 12.77
N SER A 208 20.87 8.82 13.03
CA SER A 208 20.33 7.72 13.86
C SER A 208 20.55 6.35 13.22
N ILE A 209 20.40 6.25 11.89
CA ILE A 209 20.70 5.01 11.14
C ILE A 209 22.18 4.66 11.25
N ASN A 210 23.10 5.62 11.03
CA ASN A 210 24.52 5.38 11.16
C ASN A 210 24.89 4.91 12.57
N GLN A 211 24.36 5.52 13.62
CA GLN A 211 24.59 5.08 15.00
C GLN A 211 24.15 3.62 15.21
N VAL A 212 22.97 3.25 14.76
CA VAL A 212 22.48 1.87 14.85
C VAL A 212 23.41 0.89 14.12
N LEU A 213 23.91 1.28 12.94
CA LEU A 213 24.79 0.44 12.13
C LEU A 213 26.20 0.32 12.73
N GLU A 214 26.70 1.36 13.40
CA GLU A 214 27.96 1.32 14.16
C GLU A 214 27.87 0.42 15.40
N GLU A 215 26.74 0.49 16.13
CA GLU A 215 26.53 -0.28 17.38
C GLU A 215 26.25 -1.76 17.15
N ARG A 216 25.50 -2.10 16.09
CA ARG A 216 24.98 -3.47 15.86
C ARG A 216 24.79 -3.86 14.40
N GLY A 217 25.60 -3.30 13.50
CA GLY A 217 25.45 -3.50 12.05
C GLY A 217 25.50 -4.97 11.59
N GLU A 218 26.21 -5.84 12.32
CA GLU A 218 26.24 -7.28 12.02
C GLU A 218 24.86 -7.95 12.21
N ASP A 219 24.04 -7.46 13.14
CA ASP A 219 22.69 -7.99 13.39
C ASP A 219 21.60 -7.31 12.55
N ILE A 220 21.92 -6.24 11.84
CA ILE A 220 20.97 -5.59 10.91
C ILE A 220 20.97 -6.33 9.57
N ALA A 221 19.84 -6.96 9.25
CA ALA A 221 19.66 -7.64 7.96
C ALA A 221 19.20 -6.70 6.84
N ALA A 222 18.34 -5.74 7.18
CA ALA A 222 17.72 -4.88 6.20
C ALA A 222 17.26 -3.54 6.78
N LEU A 223 17.03 -2.59 5.86
CA LEU A 223 16.23 -1.39 6.07
C LEU A 223 14.97 -1.48 5.22
N ILE A 224 13.79 -1.27 5.81
CA ILE A 224 12.51 -1.29 5.09
C ILE A 224 11.84 0.08 5.12
N ILE A 225 11.25 0.48 3.98
CA ILE A 225 10.47 1.71 3.85
C ILE A 225 9.39 1.56 2.78
N GLU A 226 8.24 2.22 2.96
CA GLU A 226 7.30 2.49 1.87
C GLU A 226 7.85 3.69 1.07
N PRO A 227 8.03 3.64 -0.27
CA PRO A 227 8.53 4.78 -1.05
C PRO A 227 7.66 6.04 -0.88
N ILE A 228 6.36 5.84 -0.65
CA ILE A 228 5.40 6.82 -0.16
C ILE A 228 4.56 6.10 0.89
N GLN A 229 4.59 6.57 2.12
CA GLN A 229 3.80 5.94 3.19
C GLN A 229 2.31 6.20 2.97
N GLY A 230 1.51 5.14 2.83
CA GLY A 230 0.09 5.27 2.59
C GLY A 230 -0.72 5.48 3.88
N GLU A 231 -0.81 4.46 4.72
CA GLU A 231 -1.63 4.48 5.95
C GLU A 231 -1.13 5.49 6.97
N GLY A 232 0.17 5.75 7.00
CA GLY A 232 0.80 6.71 7.89
C GLY A 232 0.46 8.18 7.63
N GLY A 233 -0.22 8.49 6.51
CA GLY A 233 -0.66 9.84 6.18
C GLY A 233 -0.28 10.31 4.78
N ASP A 234 -0.09 9.45 3.81
CA ASP A 234 0.42 9.78 2.47
C ASP A 234 1.70 10.62 2.53
N ASN A 235 2.66 10.12 3.30
CA ASN A 235 3.91 10.85 3.55
C ASN A 235 4.88 10.62 2.39
N HIS A 236 5.32 11.70 1.76
CA HIS A 236 6.30 11.71 0.68
C HIS A 236 7.70 11.98 1.20
N PHE A 237 8.70 11.51 0.47
CA PHE A 237 10.13 11.71 0.73
C PHE A 237 10.81 12.37 -0.45
N ARG A 238 11.94 13.02 -0.20
CA ARG A 238 12.81 13.50 -1.27
C ARG A 238 13.58 12.31 -1.90
N ALA A 239 13.87 12.43 -3.18
CA ALA A 239 14.67 11.42 -3.88
C ALA A 239 16.05 11.26 -3.24
N GLU A 240 16.69 12.39 -2.86
CA GLU A 240 18.02 12.39 -2.24
C GLU A 240 18.07 11.63 -0.91
N PHE A 241 16.96 11.64 -0.14
CA PHE A 241 16.89 10.85 1.08
C PHE A 241 16.86 9.34 0.78
N LEU A 242 16.01 8.91 -0.16
CA LEU A 242 15.95 7.50 -0.55
C LEU A 242 17.25 7.01 -1.19
N GLN A 243 17.91 7.86 -1.97
CA GLN A 243 19.25 7.59 -2.54
C GLN A 243 20.30 7.46 -1.43
N ALA A 244 20.25 8.31 -0.39
CA ALA A 244 21.13 8.20 0.77
C ALA A 244 20.91 6.89 1.54
N LEU A 245 19.64 6.44 1.69
CA LEU A 245 19.34 5.12 2.28
C LEU A 245 19.96 3.97 1.45
N ARG A 246 19.87 4.04 0.12
CA ARG A 246 20.50 3.04 -0.76
C ARG A 246 22.00 2.98 -0.54
N GLN A 247 22.66 4.14 -0.51
CA GLN A 247 24.11 4.22 -0.28
C GLN A 247 24.52 3.70 1.11
N LEU A 248 23.70 3.94 2.14
CA LEU A 248 23.93 3.37 3.46
C LEU A 248 23.80 1.84 3.45
N CYS A 249 22.76 1.32 2.82
CA CYS A 249 22.57 -0.13 2.71
C CYS A 249 23.73 -0.81 1.97
N ASP A 250 24.25 -0.19 0.91
CA ASP A 250 25.41 -0.71 0.16
C ASP A 250 26.68 -0.70 1.00
N ARG A 251 26.94 0.41 1.71
CA ARG A 251 28.16 0.59 2.51
C ARG A 251 28.22 -0.38 3.70
N HIS A 252 27.09 -0.67 4.32
CA HIS A 252 27.01 -1.51 5.51
C HIS A 252 26.58 -2.95 5.23
N ASP A 253 26.48 -3.31 3.95
CA ASP A 253 26.13 -4.66 3.51
C ASP A 253 24.85 -5.18 4.17
N ILE A 254 23.77 -4.38 4.06
CA ILE A 254 22.40 -4.71 4.42
C ILE A 254 21.48 -4.54 3.22
N LEU A 255 20.32 -5.21 3.23
CA LEU A 255 19.37 -5.13 2.11
C LEU A 255 18.43 -3.94 2.25
N LEU A 256 18.12 -3.26 1.15
CA LEU A 256 17.06 -2.26 1.07
C LEU A 256 15.76 -2.92 0.59
N ILE A 257 14.72 -2.83 1.41
CA ILE A 257 13.38 -3.36 1.09
C ILE A 257 12.44 -2.18 0.83
N PHE A 258 11.83 -2.15 -0.35
CA PHE A 258 10.69 -1.26 -0.60
C PHE A 258 9.37 -2.03 -0.49
N ASP A 259 8.49 -1.52 0.38
CA ASP A 259 7.10 -1.98 0.46
C ASP A 259 6.24 -1.20 -0.53
N GLU A 260 5.99 -1.80 -1.66
CA GLU A 260 5.15 -1.26 -2.73
C GLU A 260 3.76 -1.91 -2.79
N VAL A 261 3.33 -2.54 -1.73
CA VAL A 261 1.99 -3.15 -1.64
C VAL A 261 0.89 -2.14 -1.97
N GLN A 262 1.05 -0.87 -1.61
CA GLN A 262 0.08 0.18 -1.95
C GLN A 262 0.48 1.01 -3.16
N THR A 263 1.73 1.40 -3.27
CA THR A 263 2.25 2.35 -4.26
C THR A 263 2.41 1.76 -5.65
N GLY A 264 2.71 0.47 -5.77
CA GLY A 264 3.01 -0.20 -7.02
C GLY A 264 1.83 -0.35 -7.99
N VAL A 265 2.12 -0.89 -9.13
CA VAL A 265 1.18 -1.23 -10.21
C VAL A 265 0.40 0.00 -10.71
N GLY A 266 1.15 1.02 -11.12
CA GLY A 266 0.64 2.17 -11.88
C GLY A 266 0.06 3.31 -11.06
N LEU A 267 -0.26 3.15 -9.78
CA LEU A 267 -0.98 4.16 -8.99
C LEU A 267 -0.31 5.53 -9.00
N THR A 268 1.02 5.56 -8.96
CA THR A 268 1.80 6.80 -8.86
C THR A 268 2.16 7.42 -10.23
N GLY A 269 1.67 6.85 -11.34
CA GLY A 269 2.02 7.28 -12.69
C GLY A 269 3.35 6.70 -13.21
N LYS A 270 3.93 5.76 -12.47
CA LYS A 270 4.97 4.81 -12.87
C LYS A 270 4.49 3.43 -12.48
N PHE A 271 5.03 2.36 -13.10
CA PHE A 271 4.60 1.01 -12.76
C PHE A 271 4.95 0.67 -11.31
N TRP A 272 6.20 0.93 -10.89
CA TRP A 272 6.62 0.90 -9.50
C TRP A 272 7.00 2.31 -9.03
N ALA A 273 6.68 2.64 -7.78
CA ALA A 273 6.95 3.98 -7.26
C ALA A 273 8.45 4.27 -7.12
N PHE A 274 9.30 3.26 -6.92
CA PHE A 274 10.74 3.44 -6.82
C PHE A 274 11.35 4.07 -8.08
N GLU A 275 10.72 3.87 -9.26
CA GLU A 275 11.16 4.47 -10.53
C GLU A 275 11.15 6.01 -10.53
N HIS A 276 10.44 6.63 -9.58
CA HIS A 276 10.44 8.09 -9.43
C HIS A 276 11.70 8.64 -8.76
N PHE A 277 12.48 7.80 -8.10
CA PHE A 277 13.54 8.23 -7.19
C PHE A 277 14.94 7.84 -7.66
N ASP A 278 15.03 7.13 -8.76
CA ASP A 278 16.29 6.58 -9.27
C ASP A 278 17.03 5.74 -8.20
N VAL A 279 16.26 4.88 -7.52
CA VAL A 279 16.75 3.99 -6.45
C VAL A 279 16.23 2.59 -6.69
N GLN A 280 17.15 1.64 -6.87
CA GLN A 280 16.82 0.23 -7.01
C GLN A 280 16.84 -0.46 -5.64
N PRO A 281 15.72 -1.01 -5.13
CA PRO A 281 15.73 -1.82 -3.93
C PRO A 281 16.30 -3.22 -4.19
N ASP A 282 16.77 -3.88 -3.13
CA ASP A 282 17.20 -5.29 -3.21
C ASP A 282 15.98 -6.24 -3.16
N LEU A 283 14.97 -5.86 -2.37
CA LEU A 283 13.71 -6.60 -2.23
C LEU A 283 12.53 -5.64 -2.39
N LEU A 284 11.49 -6.09 -3.09
CA LEU A 284 10.28 -5.33 -3.29
C LEU A 284 9.06 -6.18 -2.94
N ALA A 285 8.28 -5.76 -1.94
CA ALA A 285 7.00 -6.39 -1.61
C ALA A 285 5.87 -5.76 -2.42
N PHE A 286 4.96 -6.58 -2.97
CA PHE A 286 3.84 -6.13 -3.78
C PHE A 286 2.53 -6.83 -3.40
N GLY A 287 1.41 -6.24 -3.81
CA GLY A 287 0.08 -6.77 -3.53
C GLY A 287 -1.03 -5.85 -4.00
N LYS A 288 -2.20 -5.93 -3.34
CA LYS A 288 -3.39 -5.13 -3.65
C LYS A 288 -3.79 -5.25 -5.13
N LYS A 289 -3.31 -4.36 -6.02
CA LYS A 289 -3.67 -4.29 -7.44
C LYS A 289 -3.28 -5.54 -8.23
N THR A 290 -2.26 -6.26 -7.80
CA THR A 290 -1.89 -7.57 -8.37
C THR A 290 -2.83 -8.69 -7.96
N GLN A 291 -3.75 -8.46 -7.02
CA GLN A 291 -4.68 -9.46 -6.44
C GLN A 291 -3.94 -10.57 -5.66
N VAL A 292 -3.02 -11.28 -6.28
CA VAL A 292 -2.04 -12.11 -5.59
C VAL A 292 -0.89 -11.24 -5.08
N CYS A 293 -0.47 -11.46 -3.85
CA CYS A 293 0.66 -10.74 -3.26
C CYS A 293 1.97 -11.52 -3.42
N GLY A 294 3.08 -10.86 -3.15
CA GLY A 294 4.38 -11.51 -3.23
C GLY A 294 5.54 -10.54 -3.02
N MET A 295 6.73 -11.05 -3.23
CA MET A 295 7.92 -10.23 -3.23
C MET A 295 8.84 -10.59 -4.39
N MET A 296 9.61 -9.63 -4.87
CA MET A 296 10.69 -9.80 -5.83
C MET A 296 12.02 -9.53 -5.17
N ALA A 297 13.07 -10.17 -5.68
CA ALA A 297 14.43 -9.99 -5.19
C ALA A 297 15.42 -9.75 -6.33
N SER A 298 16.38 -8.85 -6.07
CA SER A 298 17.48 -8.56 -6.98
C SER A 298 18.52 -9.69 -6.99
N ARG A 299 19.45 -9.62 -7.96
CA ARG A 299 20.59 -10.55 -8.05
C ARG A 299 21.54 -10.49 -6.84
N ARG A 300 21.41 -9.49 -5.97
CA ARG A 300 22.20 -9.42 -4.75
C ARG A 300 21.97 -10.62 -3.83
N ILE A 301 20.81 -11.27 -3.91
CA ILE A 301 20.54 -12.50 -3.16
C ILE A 301 21.45 -13.66 -3.62
N ASP A 302 21.89 -13.65 -4.87
CA ASP A 302 22.76 -14.69 -5.44
C ASP A 302 24.23 -14.60 -4.93
N GLU A 303 24.59 -13.58 -4.14
CA GLU A 303 25.89 -13.47 -3.47
C GLU A 303 26.14 -14.61 -2.46
N ILE A 304 25.08 -15.27 -2.01
CA ILE A 304 25.16 -16.42 -1.11
C ILE A 304 24.61 -17.68 -1.80
N CYS A 305 25.24 -18.81 -1.52
CA CYS A 305 24.70 -20.11 -1.96
C CYS A 305 23.58 -20.58 -1.05
N CYS A 306 22.69 -21.43 -1.58
CA CYS A 306 21.60 -22.05 -0.84
C CYS A 306 20.61 -21.04 -0.23
N HIS A 307 20.44 -19.87 -0.87
CA HIS A 307 19.46 -18.88 -0.44
C HIS A 307 18.01 -19.37 -0.62
N VAL A 308 17.04 -18.60 -0.14
CA VAL A 308 15.61 -18.97 -0.07
C VAL A 308 14.99 -19.38 -1.41
N PHE A 309 15.54 -18.96 -2.56
CA PHE A 309 15.10 -19.37 -3.90
C PHE A 309 15.81 -20.62 -4.44
N GLN A 310 16.79 -21.16 -3.73
CA GLN A 310 17.55 -22.36 -4.11
C GLN A 310 17.30 -23.51 -3.14
N GLU A 311 17.19 -23.24 -1.84
CA GLU A 311 16.94 -24.24 -0.82
C GLU A 311 15.44 -24.51 -0.66
N ARG A 312 15.02 -25.76 -0.83
CA ARG A 312 13.61 -26.15 -0.68
C ARG A 312 13.08 -25.88 0.72
N SER A 313 11.81 -25.52 0.81
CA SER A 313 11.07 -25.29 2.08
C SER A 313 11.52 -24.09 2.91
N ARG A 314 12.43 -23.25 2.42
CA ARG A 314 12.86 -22.04 3.15
C ARG A 314 11.74 -20.99 3.21
N ILE A 315 11.14 -20.67 2.08
CA ILE A 315 9.91 -19.88 1.97
C ILE A 315 8.89 -20.71 1.21
N ASN A 316 7.72 -20.92 1.78
CA ASN A 316 6.66 -21.71 1.17
C ASN A 316 5.32 -21.43 1.86
N SER A 317 4.24 -21.78 1.20
CA SER A 317 2.89 -21.88 1.76
C SER A 317 2.11 -22.94 1.00
N THR A 318 1.11 -23.56 1.63
CA THR A 318 0.30 -24.63 1.01
C THR A 318 -0.25 -24.24 -0.37
N PHE A 319 -0.67 -23.00 -0.56
CA PHE A 319 -1.28 -22.57 -1.81
C PHE A 319 -0.33 -21.84 -2.76
N GLY A 320 0.79 -21.26 -2.26
CA GLY A 320 1.73 -20.51 -3.10
C GLY A 320 1.08 -19.33 -3.84
N GLY A 321 0.18 -18.62 -3.18
CA GLY A 321 -0.78 -17.70 -3.79
C GLY A 321 -2.04 -18.40 -4.30
N ASN A 322 -3.09 -17.66 -4.63
CA ASN A 322 -4.35 -18.20 -5.13
C ASN A 322 -4.38 -18.18 -6.66
N LEU A 323 -4.58 -19.34 -7.30
CA LEU A 323 -4.57 -19.47 -8.76
C LEU A 323 -5.58 -18.55 -9.45
N ILE A 324 -6.79 -18.40 -8.89
CA ILE A 324 -7.80 -17.50 -9.50
C ILE A 324 -7.36 -16.03 -9.46
N ASP A 325 -6.67 -15.62 -8.39
CA ASP A 325 -6.13 -14.26 -8.27
C ASP A 325 -4.96 -14.04 -9.23
N MET A 326 -4.12 -15.06 -9.45
CA MET A 326 -3.07 -15.05 -10.48
C MET A 326 -3.65 -14.83 -11.88
N VAL A 327 -4.68 -15.60 -12.25
CA VAL A 327 -5.32 -15.48 -13.56
C VAL A 327 -6.05 -14.14 -13.70
N ARG A 328 -6.73 -13.67 -12.66
CA ARG A 328 -7.32 -12.33 -12.65
C ARG A 328 -6.24 -11.26 -12.85
N CYS A 329 -5.11 -11.40 -12.17
CA CYS A 329 -3.96 -10.51 -12.31
C CYS A 329 -3.41 -10.50 -13.74
N THR A 330 -3.30 -11.65 -14.41
CA THR A 330 -2.90 -11.74 -15.82
C THR A 330 -3.73 -10.78 -16.69
N HIS A 331 -5.05 -10.83 -16.54
CA HIS A 331 -5.94 -9.95 -17.30
C HIS A 331 -5.86 -8.49 -16.87
N ILE A 332 -5.73 -8.22 -15.57
CA ILE A 332 -5.54 -6.85 -15.06
C ILE A 332 -4.25 -6.23 -15.61
N LEU A 333 -3.14 -6.95 -15.61
CA LEU A 333 -1.86 -6.47 -16.15
C LEU A 333 -1.95 -6.15 -17.64
N ARG A 334 -2.60 -7.03 -18.42
CA ARG A 334 -2.85 -6.80 -19.85
C ARG A 334 -3.74 -5.57 -20.09
N ILE A 335 -4.77 -5.36 -19.26
CA ILE A 335 -5.62 -4.16 -19.34
C ILE A 335 -4.80 -2.90 -19.04
N ILE A 336 -4.01 -2.91 -17.98
CA ILE A 336 -3.16 -1.77 -17.59
C ILE A 336 -2.21 -1.39 -18.73
N GLU A 337 -1.57 -2.37 -19.37
CA GLU A 337 -0.63 -2.17 -20.48
C GLU A 337 -1.35 -1.65 -21.73
N GLU A 338 -2.36 -2.36 -22.20
CA GLU A 338 -3.02 -2.10 -23.47
C GLU A 338 -3.88 -0.83 -23.44
N GLU A 339 -4.48 -0.49 -22.32
CA GLU A 339 -5.26 0.73 -22.12
C GLU A 339 -4.42 1.90 -21.58
N GLN A 340 -3.09 1.74 -21.49
CA GLN A 340 -2.15 2.78 -21.06
C GLN A 340 -2.50 3.39 -19.69
N LEU A 341 -2.96 2.55 -18.73
CA LEU A 341 -3.50 3.04 -17.46
C LEU A 341 -2.46 3.66 -16.52
N VAL A 342 -1.18 3.32 -16.68
CA VAL A 342 -0.09 4.01 -15.96
C VAL A 342 0.01 5.47 -16.40
N GLU A 343 -0.10 5.72 -17.71
CA GLU A 343 -0.12 7.08 -18.25
C GLU A 343 -1.41 7.82 -17.86
N ASN A 344 -2.56 7.14 -17.89
CA ASN A 344 -3.80 7.71 -17.36
C ASN A 344 -3.65 8.15 -15.90
N ALA A 345 -3.04 7.31 -15.05
CA ALA A 345 -2.79 7.66 -13.65
C ALA A 345 -1.88 8.88 -13.51
N ARG A 346 -0.88 9.04 -14.39
CA ARG A 346 -0.01 10.23 -14.42
C ARG A 346 -0.77 11.49 -14.78
N VAL A 347 -1.59 11.43 -15.84
CA VAL A 347 -2.34 12.59 -16.35
C VAL A 347 -3.46 12.99 -15.41
N GLN A 348 -4.31 12.04 -15.02
CA GLN A 348 -5.43 12.29 -14.12
C GLN A 348 -4.98 12.64 -12.71
N GLY A 349 -3.85 12.07 -12.27
CA GLY A 349 -3.24 12.42 -10.99
C GLY A 349 -2.73 13.86 -10.94
N ALA A 350 -2.15 14.36 -12.03
CA ALA A 350 -1.75 15.76 -12.15
C ALA A 350 -2.97 16.70 -12.07
N LEU A 351 -4.08 16.35 -12.74
CA LEU A 351 -5.34 17.09 -12.65
C LEU A 351 -5.85 17.08 -11.19
N LEU A 352 -5.96 15.90 -10.56
CA LEU A 352 -6.44 15.77 -9.18
C LEU A 352 -5.60 16.61 -8.21
N LEU A 353 -4.27 16.58 -8.32
CA LEU A 353 -3.39 17.37 -7.47
C LEU A 353 -3.59 18.88 -7.67
N ALA A 354 -3.75 19.33 -8.92
CA ALA A 354 -4.03 20.73 -9.25
C ALA A 354 -5.36 21.20 -8.63
N GLU A 355 -6.41 20.37 -8.69
CA GLU A 355 -7.70 20.67 -8.05
C GLU A 355 -7.57 20.72 -6.52
N LEU A 356 -6.82 19.82 -5.89
CA LEU A 356 -6.55 19.87 -4.45
C LEU A 356 -5.77 21.12 -4.04
N GLN A 357 -4.86 21.63 -4.89
CA GLN A 357 -4.16 22.89 -4.65
C GLN A 357 -5.10 24.09 -4.74
N LYS A 358 -6.04 24.12 -5.69
CA LYS A 358 -7.10 25.12 -5.75
C LYS A 358 -7.98 25.07 -4.51
N LEU A 359 -8.40 23.87 -4.11
CA LEU A 359 -9.20 23.66 -2.91
C LEU A 359 -8.49 24.20 -1.66
N ALA A 360 -7.18 24.00 -1.52
CA ALA A 360 -6.39 24.54 -0.42
C ALA A 360 -6.31 26.08 -0.44
N ALA A 361 -6.28 26.69 -1.62
CA ALA A 361 -6.32 28.14 -1.75
C ALA A 361 -7.69 28.72 -1.39
N GLU A 362 -8.78 28.03 -1.71
CA GLU A 362 -10.16 28.42 -1.43
C GLU A 362 -10.53 28.20 0.06
N PHE A 363 -10.08 27.08 0.66
CA PHE A 363 -10.39 26.69 2.04
C PHE A 363 -9.12 26.54 2.90
N PRO A 364 -8.28 27.59 3.07
CA PRO A 364 -6.96 27.47 3.73
C PRO A 364 -7.03 27.05 5.20
N HIS A 365 -8.20 27.20 5.85
CA HIS A 365 -8.41 26.77 7.23
C HIS A 365 -8.86 25.28 7.36
N LEU A 366 -9.29 24.65 6.27
CA LEU A 366 -9.77 23.28 6.23
C LEU A 366 -8.83 22.35 5.47
N VAL A 367 -8.13 22.88 4.48
CA VAL A 367 -7.31 22.09 3.55
C VAL A 367 -5.89 22.63 3.57
N THR A 368 -4.97 21.81 4.05
CA THR A 368 -3.55 22.14 4.08
C THR A 368 -2.73 20.99 3.49
N ASN A 369 -1.48 21.28 3.13
CA ASN A 369 -0.53 20.25 2.70
C ASN A 369 -1.07 19.35 1.57
N PRO A 370 -1.67 19.90 0.47
CA PRO A 370 -2.08 19.12 -0.68
C PRO A 370 -0.85 18.50 -1.34
N ARG A 371 -0.88 17.18 -1.53
CA ARG A 371 0.24 16.39 -2.03
C ARG A 371 -0.23 15.23 -2.86
N GLY A 372 0.64 14.74 -3.73
CA GLY A 372 0.33 13.57 -4.52
C GLY A 372 1.40 13.22 -5.53
N ARG A 373 1.31 11.98 -6.02
CA ARG A 373 2.08 11.46 -7.14
C ARG A 373 1.21 10.46 -7.90
N GLY A 374 0.91 10.76 -9.17
CA GLY A 374 -0.16 10.08 -9.89
C GLY A 374 -1.49 10.20 -9.12
N LEU A 375 -2.25 9.13 -9.05
CA LEU A 375 -3.55 9.08 -8.36
C LEU A 375 -3.44 8.89 -6.84
N MET A 376 -2.24 8.76 -6.32
CA MET A 376 -2.00 8.71 -4.87
C MET A 376 -1.90 10.14 -4.33
N CYS A 377 -3.04 10.75 -4.02
CA CYS A 377 -3.17 12.12 -3.56
C CYS A 377 -3.80 12.20 -2.18
N ALA A 378 -3.49 13.28 -1.45
CA ALA A 378 -4.07 13.58 -0.14
C ALA A 378 -3.98 15.07 0.21
N PHE A 379 -4.77 15.49 1.19
CA PHE A 379 -4.59 16.74 1.91
C PHE A 379 -4.79 16.53 3.41
N ASP A 380 -4.38 17.48 4.23
CA ASP A 380 -4.56 17.46 5.68
C ASP A 380 -5.72 18.37 6.08
N ALA A 381 -6.65 17.85 6.89
CA ALA A 381 -7.61 18.60 7.66
C ALA A 381 -6.93 19.24 8.89
N PRO A 382 -7.59 20.18 9.60
CA PRO A 382 -7.04 20.80 10.82
C PRO A 382 -6.70 19.78 11.91
N ASP A 383 -7.57 18.79 12.11
CA ASP A 383 -7.44 17.73 13.10
C ASP A 383 -8.17 16.45 12.68
N SER A 384 -8.07 15.39 13.50
CA SER A 384 -8.72 14.11 13.23
C SER A 384 -10.25 14.18 13.29
N HIS A 385 -10.81 15.02 14.15
CA HIS A 385 -12.26 15.15 14.29
C HIS A 385 -12.89 15.78 13.04
N THR A 386 -12.32 16.90 12.58
CA THR A 386 -12.74 17.57 11.34
C THR A 386 -12.57 16.67 10.13
N ARG A 387 -11.44 15.92 10.05
CA ARG A 387 -11.23 14.92 9.01
C ARG A 387 -12.37 13.90 8.97
N ASP A 388 -12.76 13.33 10.13
CA ASP A 388 -13.77 12.29 10.21
C ASP A 388 -15.18 12.85 9.88
N GLN A 389 -15.47 14.09 10.28
CA GLN A 389 -16.69 14.79 9.89
C GLN A 389 -16.76 15.01 8.38
N LEU A 390 -15.68 15.49 7.75
CA LEU A 390 -15.61 15.68 6.30
C LEU A 390 -15.80 14.36 5.54
N VAL A 391 -15.08 13.30 5.93
CA VAL A 391 -15.23 11.97 5.31
C VAL A 391 -16.67 11.46 5.41
N LYS A 392 -17.33 11.65 6.57
CA LYS A 392 -18.72 11.28 6.76
C LYS A 392 -19.67 12.12 5.88
N ALA A 393 -19.43 13.42 5.75
CA ALA A 393 -20.22 14.30 4.89
C ALA A 393 -20.06 13.93 3.41
N PHE A 394 -18.86 13.65 2.94
CA PHE A 394 -18.62 13.19 1.57
C PHE A 394 -19.37 11.87 1.30
N PHE A 395 -19.32 10.94 2.24
CA PHE A 395 -20.08 9.69 2.14
C PHE A 395 -21.57 9.92 2.00
N GLN A 396 -22.16 10.86 2.75
CA GLN A 396 -23.58 11.23 2.63
C GLN A 396 -23.91 11.81 1.25
N GLN A 397 -22.96 12.50 0.62
CA GLN A 397 -23.06 13.02 -0.74
C GLN A 397 -22.61 12.00 -1.81
N LYS A 398 -22.52 10.71 -1.44
CA LYS A 398 -22.21 9.60 -2.35
C LYS A 398 -20.78 9.62 -2.94
N LEU A 399 -19.82 10.19 -2.20
CA LEU A 399 -18.40 10.12 -2.51
C LEU A 399 -17.69 9.28 -1.45
N LEU A 400 -17.02 8.18 -1.87
CA LEU A 400 -16.25 7.31 -1.00
C LEU A 400 -14.81 7.79 -0.89
N LEU A 401 -14.45 8.34 0.25
CA LEU A 401 -13.09 8.70 0.64
C LEU A 401 -12.76 8.11 2.02
N VAL A 402 -11.49 7.99 2.35
CA VAL A 402 -11.05 7.50 3.66
C VAL A 402 -9.93 8.36 4.23
N GLY A 403 -9.89 8.41 5.56
CA GLY A 403 -8.79 9.04 6.28
C GLY A 403 -7.52 8.17 6.29
N CYS A 404 -6.37 8.81 6.54
CA CYS A 404 -5.11 8.16 6.89
C CYS A 404 -4.27 9.06 7.80
N GLY A 405 -3.24 8.49 8.45
CA GLY A 405 -2.45 9.23 9.43
C GLY A 405 -3.31 9.85 10.53
N SER A 406 -2.87 10.97 11.07
CA SER A 406 -3.59 11.67 12.13
C SER A 406 -4.77 12.51 11.63
N ARG A 407 -4.66 13.11 10.44
CA ARG A 407 -5.62 14.10 9.95
C ARG A 407 -5.76 14.18 8.43
N SER A 408 -5.15 13.28 7.68
CA SER A 408 -5.18 13.33 6.22
C SER A 408 -6.43 12.66 5.65
N ILE A 409 -6.96 13.19 4.55
CA ILE A 409 -7.95 12.57 3.67
C ILE A 409 -7.23 12.17 2.41
N ARG A 410 -7.35 10.90 2.02
CA ARG A 410 -6.63 10.33 0.88
C ARG A 410 -7.55 9.94 -0.25
N PHE A 411 -7.04 10.09 -1.46
CA PHE A 411 -7.67 9.75 -2.72
C PHE A 411 -7.00 8.52 -3.31
N ARG A 412 -7.79 7.52 -3.66
CA ARG A 412 -7.36 6.26 -4.28
C ARG A 412 -8.35 5.84 -5.36
N PRO A 413 -8.59 6.68 -6.39
CA PRO A 413 -9.45 6.24 -7.48
C PRO A 413 -8.83 5.06 -8.23
N HIS A 414 -9.65 4.38 -9.00
CA HIS A 414 -9.21 3.34 -9.94
C HIS A 414 -8.31 3.93 -11.02
N LEU A 415 -7.41 3.13 -11.61
CA LEU A 415 -6.51 3.59 -12.68
C LEU A 415 -7.27 4.05 -13.94
N ILE A 416 -8.52 3.64 -14.09
CA ILE A 416 -9.43 4.02 -15.19
C ILE A 416 -10.17 5.33 -14.96
N VAL A 417 -9.95 6.02 -13.85
CA VAL A 417 -10.65 7.27 -13.51
C VAL A 417 -10.53 8.29 -14.64
N THR A 418 -11.61 9.01 -14.90
CA THR A 418 -11.71 10.05 -15.93
C THR A 418 -11.63 11.45 -15.32
N ALA A 419 -11.32 12.46 -16.15
CA ALA A 419 -11.36 13.86 -15.75
C ALA A 419 -12.74 14.27 -15.22
N GLY A 420 -13.82 13.85 -15.89
CA GLY A 420 -15.18 14.16 -15.44
C GLY A 420 -15.54 13.56 -14.09
N GLU A 421 -15.01 12.38 -13.74
CA GLU A 421 -15.20 11.80 -12.41
C GLU A 421 -14.39 12.55 -11.34
N ILE A 422 -13.22 13.07 -11.68
CA ILE A 422 -12.43 13.94 -10.79
C ILE A 422 -13.17 15.26 -10.57
N GLU A 423 -13.65 15.90 -11.61
CA GLU A 423 -14.44 17.14 -11.52
C GLU A 423 -15.69 16.93 -10.65
N GLN A 424 -16.44 15.85 -10.87
CA GLN A 424 -17.60 15.52 -10.03
C GLN A 424 -17.24 15.29 -8.57
N ALA A 425 -16.12 14.62 -8.28
CA ALA A 425 -15.66 14.43 -6.91
C ALA A 425 -15.30 15.77 -6.25
N MET A 426 -14.64 16.66 -6.98
CA MET A 426 -14.26 17.99 -6.48
C MET A 426 -15.49 18.89 -6.27
N ASP A 427 -16.48 18.84 -7.15
CA ASP A 427 -17.75 19.56 -6.98
C ASP A 427 -18.46 19.15 -5.67
N ILE A 428 -18.52 17.83 -5.40
CA ILE A 428 -19.10 17.31 -4.15
C ILE A 428 -18.30 17.84 -2.94
N ILE A 429 -16.98 17.83 -3.01
CA ILE A 429 -16.10 18.29 -1.91
C ILE A 429 -16.30 19.78 -1.66
N CYS A 430 -16.27 20.62 -2.71
CA CYS A 430 -16.50 22.06 -2.62
C CYS A 430 -17.89 22.36 -2.04
N ASP A 431 -18.93 21.69 -2.53
CA ASP A 431 -20.31 21.85 -2.05
C ASP A 431 -20.45 21.57 -0.55
N VAL A 432 -19.84 20.46 -0.07
CA VAL A 432 -19.85 20.10 1.35
C VAL A 432 -19.11 21.15 2.18
N MET A 433 -17.98 21.63 1.72
CA MET A 433 -17.19 22.62 2.46
C MET A 433 -17.87 23.99 2.51
N HIS A 434 -18.48 24.45 1.42
CA HIS A 434 -19.25 25.70 1.38
C HIS A 434 -20.47 25.70 2.28
N LYS A 435 -21.23 24.60 2.27
CA LYS A 435 -22.44 24.46 3.09
C LYS A 435 -22.15 24.35 4.58
N GLY A 436 -20.96 23.86 4.93
CA GLY A 436 -20.59 23.62 6.33
C GLY A 436 -21.36 22.48 7.01
N ASP A 437 -22.06 21.66 6.25
CA ASP A 437 -22.95 20.60 6.75
C ASP A 437 -22.21 19.53 7.59
N TYR A 438 -20.88 19.45 7.48
CA TYR A 438 -20.03 18.52 8.23
C TYR A 438 -19.89 18.89 9.72
N VAL A 439 -20.02 20.16 10.10
CA VAL A 439 -19.74 20.68 11.47
C VAL A 439 -20.66 20.05 12.52
N HIS A 440 -21.88 19.68 12.14
CA HIS A 440 -22.89 19.12 13.04
C HIS A 440 -22.93 17.59 13.03
N LEU A 441 -22.07 16.93 12.27
CA LEU A 441 -22.05 15.48 12.19
C LEU A 441 -21.40 14.88 13.44
N GLU A 442 -22.20 14.19 14.25
CA GLU A 442 -21.68 13.44 15.39
C GLU A 442 -20.76 12.32 14.90
N ILE A 443 -19.52 12.32 15.37
CA ILE A 443 -18.59 11.20 15.25
C ILE A 443 -18.77 10.36 16.51
N THR A 444 -19.27 9.14 16.35
CA THR A 444 -19.38 8.21 17.47
C THR A 444 -18.01 7.97 18.08
N LYS A 445 -17.81 8.47 19.30
CA LYS A 445 -16.61 8.17 20.07
C LYS A 445 -16.63 6.69 20.39
N ASP A 446 -15.56 6.00 20.04
CA ASP A 446 -15.36 4.61 20.43
C ASP A 446 -15.37 4.54 21.98
N PRO A 447 -16.29 3.81 22.61
CA PRO A 447 -16.36 3.69 24.06
C PRO A 447 -15.09 3.09 24.68
N CYS A 448 -14.23 2.49 23.89
CA CYS A 448 -12.96 1.90 24.34
C CYS A 448 -11.76 2.88 24.38
N LEU A 449 -11.93 4.15 23.97
CA LEU A 449 -10.87 5.18 24.06
C LEU A 449 -10.64 5.72 25.47
N GLY A 450 -11.42 5.29 26.47
CA GLY A 450 -11.37 5.77 27.86
C GLY A 450 -10.37 5.07 28.78
N ILE A 451 -9.54 4.16 28.31
CA ILE A 451 -8.54 3.47 29.16
C ILE A 451 -7.13 4.01 28.84
N GLY A 452 -6.77 5.07 29.55
CA GLY A 452 -5.40 5.50 29.89
C GLY A 452 -4.53 5.97 28.70
N THR A 453 -4.29 7.24 28.63
CA THR A 453 -3.09 7.87 28.03
C THR A 453 -1.81 7.34 28.64
#